data_3c4e20f89735da9888bd1efa745c07c8
#
_entry.id   3c4e20f89735da9888bd1efa745c07c8
#
_cell.length_a   1.000
_cell.length_b   1.000
_cell.length_c   1.000
_cell.angle_alpha   90.00
_cell.angle_beta   90.00
_cell.angle_gamma   90.00
#
_symmetry.space_group_name_H-M   'P 1'
#
loop_
_entity.id
_entity.type
_entity.pdbx_description
1 polymer ?
#
loop_
_entity_poly.entity_id
_entity_poly.type
_entity_poly.pdbx_seq_one_letter_code
_entity_poly.pdbx_strand_id
1 'polypeptide(L)'
;WHQGGQAKYHPFRHGFDEFFGFTHEGHYFVPPPYKGVTTMLRRKTLPGGSKGRWVGDRGLIYSTHMGSNEPDYDANNPIVRGGQPVVEHEYLTDALTREAVDFIDRHDDKPFLLYLAYNAVHSPLQGADAYMKKFAHIDDLHRRIFAAMLANMDDSVGAVLAKLRESGLEDNTLIFFLSDNGGPTRELTSSNLPLRGS
;
A
#
# COMPACT_ATOMS: atom_id res chain seq x y z
N TRP A 1 7.75 -5.85 -3.71
CA TRP A 1 8.46 -6.95 -4.39
C TRP A 1 8.09 -8.33 -3.84
N HIS A 2 8.10 -8.52 -2.53
CA HIS A 2 7.64 -9.73 -1.80
C HIS A 2 8.28 -11.07 -2.27
N GLN A 3 9.49 -11.02 -2.84
CA GLN A 3 10.26 -12.23 -3.16
C GLN A 3 11.33 -12.55 -2.10
N GLY A 4 11.35 -11.79 -0.99
CA GLY A 4 12.21 -11.93 0.17
C GLY A 4 13.24 -10.81 0.32
N GLY A 5 13.59 -10.53 1.58
CA GLY A 5 14.50 -9.42 1.93
C GLY A 5 16.00 -9.75 1.81
N GLN A 6 16.38 -10.95 1.36
CA GLN A 6 17.80 -11.27 1.17
C GLN A 6 18.33 -10.67 -0.13
N ALA A 7 19.59 -10.23 -0.14
CA ALA A 7 20.24 -9.58 -1.27
C ALA A 7 20.16 -10.39 -2.59
N LYS A 8 20.14 -11.72 -2.52
CA LYS A 8 20.00 -12.59 -3.70
C LYS A 8 18.64 -12.52 -4.37
N TYR A 9 17.61 -12.02 -3.67
CA TYR A 9 16.25 -11.86 -4.17
C TYR A 9 15.93 -10.41 -4.57
N HIS A 10 16.90 -9.51 -4.46
CA HIS A 10 16.71 -8.12 -4.87
C HIS A 10 16.39 -8.04 -6.37
N PRO A 11 15.47 -7.15 -6.82
CA PRO A 11 15.07 -7.00 -8.23
C PRO A 11 16.23 -6.92 -9.23
N PHE A 12 17.33 -6.27 -8.88
CA PHE A 12 18.54 -6.19 -9.71
C PHE A 12 19.19 -7.55 -10.04
N ARG A 13 18.86 -8.61 -9.27
CA ARG A 13 19.30 -9.97 -9.55
C ARG A 13 18.34 -10.73 -10.46
N HIS A 14 17.22 -10.10 -10.83
CA HIS A 14 16.14 -10.68 -11.62
C HIS A 14 15.82 -9.87 -12.87
N GLY A 15 16.77 -9.07 -13.37
CA GLY A 15 16.69 -8.37 -14.64
C GLY A 15 16.02 -7.00 -14.60
N PHE A 16 15.76 -6.45 -13.43
CA PHE A 16 15.31 -5.06 -13.31
C PHE A 16 16.48 -4.11 -13.18
N ASP A 17 16.41 -2.98 -13.89
CA ASP A 17 17.44 -1.94 -13.90
C ASP A 17 17.21 -0.87 -12.83
N GLU A 18 15.96 -0.63 -12.47
CA GLU A 18 15.55 0.33 -11.43
C GLU A 18 14.68 -0.33 -10.38
N PHE A 19 14.73 0.17 -9.16
CA PHE A 19 13.88 -0.26 -8.05
C PHE A 19 13.64 0.86 -7.06
N PHE A 20 12.38 1.04 -6.69
CA PHE A 20 11.95 1.82 -5.53
C PHE A 20 10.86 1.07 -4.78
N GLY A 21 10.96 0.99 -3.47
CA GLY A 21 9.98 0.35 -2.60
C GLY A 21 10.62 -0.53 -1.54
N PHE A 22 9.90 -1.53 -1.06
CA PHE A 22 10.36 -2.48 -0.04
C PHE A 22 10.44 -3.91 -0.62
N THR A 23 11.24 -4.77 -0.01
CA THR A 23 11.56 -6.10 -0.57
C THR A 23 10.88 -7.26 0.13
N HIS A 24 10.32 -7.03 1.32
CA HIS A 24 9.64 -8.03 2.13
C HIS A 24 8.11 -7.84 2.09
N GLU A 25 7.38 -8.54 2.95
CA GLU A 25 5.93 -8.38 3.09
C GLU A 25 5.54 -7.01 3.69
N GLY A 26 4.28 -6.65 3.53
CA GLY A 26 3.58 -5.42 3.90
C GLY A 26 4.33 -4.32 4.66
N HIS A 27 4.24 -3.12 4.15
CA HIS A 27 4.87 -1.95 4.76
C HIS A 27 3.82 -0.93 5.22
N TYR A 28 4.16 -0.11 6.19
CA TYR A 28 3.34 1.04 6.56
C TYR A 28 3.25 2.05 5.41
N PHE A 29 2.09 2.71 5.29
CA PHE A 29 1.89 3.76 4.28
C PHE A 29 2.42 5.11 4.73
N VAL A 30 2.37 5.36 6.05
CA VAL A 30 2.95 6.56 6.68
C VAL A 30 3.70 6.14 7.94
N PRO A 31 4.94 6.60 8.14
CA PRO A 31 5.71 6.30 9.33
C PRO A 31 5.10 6.90 10.61
N PRO A 32 5.46 6.39 11.79
CA PRO A 32 5.16 7.07 13.03
C PRO A 32 5.66 8.53 13.01
N PRO A 33 4.91 9.48 13.56
CA PRO A 33 3.68 9.37 14.35
C PRO A 33 2.38 9.39 13.55
N TYR A 34 2.34 8.85 12.33
CA TYR A 34 1.16 8.62 11.50
C TYR A 34 0.39 9.91 11.16
N LYS A 35 1.10 10.96 10.76
CA LYS A 35 0.50 12.26 10.45
C LYS A 35 -0.37 12.21 9.19
N GLY A 36 -1.57 12.79 9.26
CA GLY A 36 -2.48 12.92 8.11
C GLY A 36 -3.20 11.63 7.72
N VAL A 37 -3.17 10.62 8.59
CA VAL A 37 -3.85 9.34 8.36
C VAL A 37 -4.57 8.84 9.61
N THR A 38 -5.71 8.18 9.40
CA THR A 38 -6.34 7.33 10.41
C THR A 38 -5.69 5.96 10.34
N THR A 39 -5.03 5.54 11.41
CA THR A 39 -4.20 4.33 11.47
C THR A 39 -4.83 3.27 12.36
N MET A 40 -5.00 2.06 11.84
CA MET A 40 -5.42 0.90 12.63
C MET A 40 -4.31 -0.16 12.64
N LEU A 41 -3.79 -0.42 13.84
CA LEU A 41 -2.73 -1.39 14.09
C LEU A 41 -3.29 -2.65 14.76
N ARG A 42 -2.83 -3.79 14.32
CA ARG A 42 -3.14 -5.08 14.96
C ARG A 42 -2.45 -5.15 16.32
N ARG A 43 -3.18 -5.71 17.30
CA ARG A 43 -2.63 -6.04 18.62
C ARG A 43 -3.17 -7.40 19.06
N LYS A 44 -2.32 -8.17 19.71
CA LYS A 44 -2.73 -9.46 20.32
C LYS A 44 -3.73 -9.22 21.46
N THR A 45 -3.49 -8.16 22.23
CA THR A 45 -4.34 -7.71 23.34
C THR A 45 -4.38 -6.19 23.39
N LEU A 46 -5.48 -5.61 23.86
CA LEU A 46 -5.59 -4.19 24.15
C LEU A 46 -5.02 -3.88 25.55
N PRO A 47 -4.82 -2.59 25.88
CA PRO A 47 -4.51 -2.18 27.24
C PRO A 47 -5.48 -2.80 28.24
N GLY A 48 -4.95 -3.33 29.35
CA GLY A 48 -5.73 -4.06 30.35
C GLY A 48 -6.10 -5.51 29.98
N GLY A 49 -5.56 -6.06 28.87
CA GLY A 49 -5.76 -7.46 28.49
C GLY A 49 -7.10 -7.75 27.78
N SER A 50 -7.91 -6.74 27.52
CA SER A 50 -9.20 -6.88 26.83
C SER A 50 -9.02 -7.21 25.33
N LYS A 51 -10.13 -7.58 24.68
CA LYS A 51 -10.21 -7.76 23.21
C LYS A 51 -11.20 -6.76 22.63
N GLY A 52 -11.12 -6.58 21.32
CA GLY A 52 -11.97 -5.64 20.57
C GLY A 52 -11.18 -4.53 19.92
N ARG A 53 -11.67 -3.32 20.04
CA ARG A 53 -11.09 -2.10 19.44
C ARG A 53 -10.89 -1.04 20.52
N TRP A 54 -9.75 -0.40 20.50
CA TRP A 54 -9.45 0.77 21.32
C TRP A 54 -9.11 1.94 20.40
N VAL A 55 -9.73 3.08 20.64
CA VAL A 55 -9.53 4.29 19.84
C VAL A 55 -8.76 5.28 20.72
N GLY A 56 -7.57 5.61 20.28
CA GLY A 56 -6.70 6.61 20.91
C GLY A 56 -6.79 7.98 20.22
N ASP A 57 -5.87 8.83 20.59
CA ASP A 57 -5.77 10.19 20.04
C ASP A 57 -5.29 10.18 18.59
N ARG A 58 -5.60 11.25 17.84
CA ARG A 58 -5.09 11.54 16.49
C ARG A 58 -5.35 10.43 15.46
N GLY A 59 -6.47 9.71 15.58
CA GLY A 59 -6.82 8.66 14.62
C GLY A 59 -6.03 7.36 14.75
N LEU A 60 -5.31 7.14 15.85
CA LEU A 60 -4.66 5.87 16.14
C LEU A 60 -5.64 4.90 16.81
N ILE A 61 -5.75 3.71 16.22
CA ILE A 61 -6.67 2.68 16.67
C ILE A 61 -5.88 1.38 16.84
N TYR A 62 -6.16 0.65 17.92
CA TYR A 62 -5.69 -0.73 18.10
C TYR A 62 -6.86 -1.70 17.96
N SER A 63 -6.62 -2.82 17.29
CA SER A 63 -7.62 -3.86 17.09
C SER A 63 -7.04 -5.25 17.32
N THR A 64 -7.81 -6.11 18.01
CA THR A 64 -7.40 -7.50 18.27
C THR A 64 -8.02 -8.50 17.31
N HIS A 65 -8.70 -8.05 16.25
CA HIS A 65 -9.43 -8.96 15.33
C HIS A 65 -8.53 -9.99 14.63
N MET A 66 -7.26 -9.64 14.35
CA MET A 66 -6.30 -10.55 13.73
C MET A 66 -5.51 -11.42 14.74
N GLY A 67 -5.67 -11.17 16.04
CA GLY A 67 -5.00 -11.95 17.09
C GLY A 67 -3.47 -11.84 17.13
N SER A 68 -2.86 -10.93 16.37
CA SER A 68 -1.42 -10.70 16.29
C SER A 68 -1.07 -9.24 16.54
N ASN A 69 0.21 -8.95 16.78
CA ASN A 69 0.71 -7.58 16.78
C ASN A 69 1.10 -7.16 15.36
N GLU A 70 0.93 -5.88 15.05
CA GLU A 70 1.58 -5.28 13.89
C GLU A 70 3.09 -5.28 14.14
N PRO A 71 3.94 -5.63 13.16
CA PRO A 71 5.38 -5.47 13.27
C PRO A 71 5.74 -3.99 13.49
N ASP A 72 6.92 -3.74 14.04
CA ASP A 72 7.43 -2.37 14.17
C ASP A 72 7.66 -1.77 12.78
N TYR A 73 7.45 -0.44 12.66
CA TYR A 73 7.73 0.27 11.43
C TYR A 73 9.18 0.05 11.03
N ASP A 74 9.37 -0.32 9.78
CA ASP A 74 10.68 -0.45 9.11
C ASP A 74 11.65 -1.49 9.71
N ALA A 75 11.22 -2.27 10.70
CA ALA A 75 12.05 -3.32 11.28
C ALA A 75 12.41 -4.39 10.22
N ASN A 76 13.60 -4.36 9.70
CA ASN A 76 14.16 -5.27 8.67
C ASN A 76 13.51 -5.14 7.27
N ASN A 77 12.75 -4.08 6.99
CA ASN A 77 12.08 -3.87 5.71
C ASN A 77 12.05 -2.39 5.32
N PRO A 78 13.21 -1.71 5.15
CA PRO A 78 13.26 -0.30 4.78
C PRO A 78 12.70 -0.05 3.37
N ILE A 79 12.26 1.18 3.11
CA ILE A 79 12.12 1.66 1.74
C ILE A 79 13.50 1.81 1.14
N VAL A 80 13.70 1.27 -0.04
CA VAL A 80 14.99 1.35 -0.77
C VAL A 80 14.78 2.02 -2.12
N ARG A 81 15.74 2.83 -2.52
CA ARG A 81 15.91 3.35 -3.87
C ARG A 81 17.16 2.73 -4.46
N GLY A 82 16.99 1.98 -5.53
CA GLY A 82 18.10 1.17 -6.02
C GLY A 82 18.51 0.12 -4.98
N GLY A 83 19.73 0.20 -4.49
CA GLY A 83 20.24 -0.68 -3.42
C GLY A 83 20.45 0.02 -2.07
N GLN A 84 19.93 1.25 -1.88
CA GLN A 84 20.17 2.05 -0.69
C GLN A 84 18.87 2.35 0.07
N PRO A 85 18.83 2.19 1.39
CA PRO A 85 17.72 2.62 2.21
C PRO A 85 17.48 4.13 2.08
N VAL A 86 16.21 4.53 2.01
CA VAL A 86 15.77 5.93 1.98
C VAL A 86 14.64 6.15 2.96
N VAL A 87 14.49 7.39 3.44
CA VAL A 87 13.36 7.80 4.25
C VAL A 87 12.29 8.37 3.33
N GLU A 88 11.12 7.71 3.28
CA GLU A 88 9.97 8.21 2.55
C GLU A 88 9.02 8.91 3.51
N HIS A 89 8.57 10.11 3.17
CA HIS A 89 7.69 10.95 4.00
C HIS A 89 6.29 11.08 3.44
N GLU A 90 6.11 10.75 2.17
CA GLU A 90 4.83 10.76 1.50
C GLU A 90 4.04 9.49 1.81
N TYR A 91 2.72 9.54 1.63
CA TYR A 91 1.89 8.32 1.70
C TYR A 91 2.38 7.32 0.65
N LEU A 92 2.69 6.10 1.07
CA LEU A 92 3.48 5.16 0.26
C LEU A 92 2.85 4.84 -1.11
N THR A 93 1.51 4.78 -1.21
CA THR A 93 0.84 4.60 -2.50
C THR A 93 1.10 5.79 -3.43
N ASP A 94 1.08 7.02 -2.89
CA ASP A 94 1.36 8.23 -3.67
C ASP A 94 2.83 8.27 -4.08
N ALA A 95 3.76 7.88 -3.17
CA ALA A 95 5.18 7.77 -3.47
C ALA A 95 5.48 6.76 -4.58
N LEU A 96 4.87 5.57 -4.54
CA LEU A 96 4.99 4.57 -5.60
C LEU A 96 4.43 5.07 -6.94
N THR A 97 3.35 5.84 -6.89
CA THR A 97 2.74 6.48 -8.07
C THR A 97 3.65 7.53 -8.67
N ARG A 98 4.21 8.41 -7.82
CA ARG A 98 5.21 9.41 -8.24
C ARG A 98 6.38 8.74 -8.96
N GLU A 99 6.96 7.71 -8.37
CA GLU A 99 8.08 6.99 -8.97
C GLU A 99 7.72 6.33 -10.30
N ALA A 100 6.51 5.78 -10.42
CA ALA A 100 6.02 5.21 -11.66
C ALA A 100 5.84 6.27 -12.77
N VAL A 101 5.26 7.42 -12.43
CA VAL A 101 5.09 8.56 -13.34
C VAL A 101 6.45 9.10 -13.80
N ASP A 102 7.38 9.30 -12.85
CA ASP A 102 8.74 9.73 -13.15
C ASP A 102 9.52 8.72 -13.99
N PHE A 103 9.29 7.42 -13.77
CA PHE A 103 9.88 6.35 -14.59
C PHE A 103 9.39 6.41 -16.02
N ILE A 104 8.09 6.54 -16.25
CA ILE A 104 7.51 6.67 -17.59
C ILE A 104 8.08 7.89 -18.31
N ASP A 105 8.20 9.02 -17.60
CA ASP A 105 8.73 10.27 -18.15
C ASP A 105 10.20 10.14 -18.63
N ARG A 106 11.00 9.36 -17.92
CA ARG A 106 12.41 9.13 -18.27
C ARG A 106 12.62 8.06 -19.35
N HIS A 107 11.59 7.29 -19.70
CA HIS A 107 11.70 6.12 -20.60
C HIS A 107 10.69 6.15 -21.75
N ASP A 108 10.20 7.32 -22.13
CA ASP A 108 9.22 7.49 -23.20
C ASP A 108 9.81 7.25 -24.62
N ASP A 109 11.14 7.18 -24.74
CA ASP A 109 11.88 7.02 -25.98
C ASP A 109 12.21 5.55 -26.35
N LYS A 110 11.92 4.59 -25.46
CA LYS A 110 12.29 3.16 -25.66
C LYS A 110 11.33 2.20 -24.96
N PRO A 111 11.27 0.93 -25.42
CA PRO A 111 10.46 -0.08 -24.75
C PRO A 111 10.88 -0.30 -23.28
N PHE A 112 9.92 -0.43 -22.39
CA PHE A 112 10.14 -0.72 -20.97
C PHE A 112 9.15 -1.76 -20.43
N LEU A 113 9.50 -2.34 -19.29
CA LEU A 113 8.61 -3.10 -18.42
C LEU A 113 8.53 -2.38 -17.08
N LEU A 114 7.34 -1.94 -16.69
CA LEU A 114 7.07 -1.41 -15.36
C LEU A 114 6.26 -2.41 -14.55
N TYR A 115 6.82 -2.90 -13.45
CA TYR A 115 6.12 -3.72 -12.46
C TYR A 115 5.76 -2.85 -11.24
N LEU A 116 4.54 -2.33 -11.22
CA LEU A 116 4.03 -1.45 -10.18
C LEU A 116 3.20 -2.25 -9.16
N ALA A 117 3.85 -2.68 -8.10
CA ALA A 117 3.23 -3.50 -7.05
C ALA A 117 2.82 -2.65 -5.85
N TYR A 118 1.61 -2.11 -5.88
CA TYR A 118 1.04 -1.42 -4.74
C TYR A 118 0.82 -2.38 -3.57
N ASN A 119 1.14 -1.94 -2.34
CA ASN A 119 0.79 -2.67 -1.12
C ASN A 119 -0.62 -2.34 -0.61
N ALA A 120 -1.31 -1.36 -1.19
CA ALA A 120 -2.72 -1.10 -0.91
C ALA A 120 -3.58 -2.26 -1.44
N VAL A 121 -4.48 -2.79 -0.63
CA VAL A 121 -4.97 -2.31 0.67
C VAL A 121 -4.54 -3.24 1.83
N HIS A 122 -3.30 -3.66 1.85
CA HIS A 122 -2.77 -4.55 2.90
C HIS A 122 -2.71 -3.84 4.26
N SER A 123 -2.70 -4.60 5.36
CA SER A 123 -2.44 -4.05 6.70
C SER A 123 -0.98 -3.58 6.85
N PRO A 124 -0.68 -2.60 7.75
CA PRO A 124 -1.62 -1.89 8.61
C PRO A 124 -2.59 -1.02 7.82
N LEU A 125 -3.84 -0.91 8.31
CA LEU A 125 -4.81 -0.05 7.65
C LEU A 125 -4.52 1.42 7.99
N GLN A 126 -4.18 2.22 6.98
CA GLN A 126 -3.86 3.64 7.11
C GLN A 126 -4.58 4.45 6.04
N GLY A 127 -5.75 4.96 6.37
CA GLY A 127 -6.54 5.80 5.45
C GLY A 127 -6.12 7.26 5.52
N ALA A 128 -5.70 7.84 4.40
CA ALA A 128 -5.37 9.26 4.33
C ALA A 128 -6.59 10.15 4.62
N ASP A 129 -6.41 11.21 5.39
CA ASP A 129 -7.50 12.06 5.90
C ASP A 129 -8.39 12.64 4.80
N ALA A 130 -7.83 12.97 3.64
CA ALA A 130 -8.59 13.47 2.51
C ALA A 130 -9.62 12.44 2.01
N TYR A 131 -9.22 11.17 1.95
CA TYR A 131 -10.08 10.06 1.54
C TYR A 131 -11.01 9.61 2.67
N MET A 132 -10.56 9.64 3.92
CA MET A 132 -11.42 9.37 5.08
C MET A 132 -12.65 10.29 5.11
N LYS A 133 -12.48 11.56 4.68
CA LYS A 133 -13.59 12.53 4.56
C LYS A 133 -14.58 12.15 3.47
N LYS A 134 -14.10 11.63 2.31
CA LYS A 134 -14.99 11.16 1.21
C LYS A 134 -15.94 10.06 1.70
N PHE A 135 -15.49 9.20 2.62
CA PHE A 135 -16.24 8.06 3.14
C PHE A 135 -16.80 8.26 4.56
N ALA A 136 -17.00 9.50 4.99
CA ALA A 136 -17.53 9.82 6.32
C ALA A 136 -18.92 9.22 6.61
N HIS A 137 -19.69 8.89 5.56
CA HIS A 137 -20.99 8.23 5.63
C HIS A 137 -20.92 6.73 5.97
N ILE A 138 -19.74 6.12 5.94
CA ILE A 138 -19.56 4.72 6.34
C ILE A 138 -19.30 4.67 7.84
N ASP A 139 -20.23 4.13 8.60
CA ASP A 139 -20.14 4.06 10.06
C ASP A 139 -19.07 3.08 10.54
N ASP A 140 -18.94 1.91 9.89
CA ASP A 140 -17.89 0.96 10.24
C ASP A 140 -16.51 1.50 9.90
N LEU A 141 -15.69 1.71 10.93
CA LEU A 141 -14.40 2.37 10.80
C LEU A 141 -13.38 1.55 10.01
N HIS A 142 -13.40 0.21 10.12
CA HIS A 142 -12.57 -0.67 9.28
C HIS A 142 -12.91 -0.45 7.81
N ARG A 143 -14.20 -0.55 7.49
CA ARG A 143 -14.69 -0.38 6.13
C ARG A 143 -14.37 0.99 5.58
N ARG A 144 -14.48 2.04 6.41
CA ARG A 144 -14.14 3.41 6.02
C ARG A 144 -12.66 3.56 5.68
N ILE A 145 -11.76 3.05 6.53
CA ILE A 145 -10.31 3.08 6.26
C ILE A 145 -9.99 2.30 4.99
N PHE A 146 -10.53 1.10 4.85
CA PHE A 146 -10.34 0.26 3.67
C PHE A 146 -10.80 0.97 2.38
N ALA A 147 -12.01 1.57 2.39
CA ALA A 147 -12.54 2.32 1.26
C ALA A 147 -11.67 3.55 0.92
N ALA A 148 -11.16 4.25 1.93
CA ALA A 148 -10.24 5.36 1.76
C ALA A 148 -8.92 4.94 1.09
N MET A 149 -8.33 3.83 1.52
CA MET A 149 -7.11 3.27 0.92
C MET A 149 -7.34 2.82 -0.52
N LEU A 150 -8.47 2.17 -0.78
CA LEU A 150 -8.84 1.71 -2.12
C LEU A 150 -9.06 2.87 -3.09
N ALA A 151 -9.74 3.93 -2.67
CA ALA A 151 -9.96 5.12 -3.49
C ALA A 151 -8.66 5.89 -3.76
N ASN A 152 -7.73 5.93 -2.81
CA ASN A 152 -6.40 6.50 -3.06
C ASN A 152 -5.63 5.67 -4.11
N MET A 153 -5.69 4.34 -4.05
CA MET A 153 -5.08 3.48 -5.05
C MET A 153 -5.73 3.65 -6.43
N ASP A 154 -7.05 3.83 -6.50
CA ASP A 154 -7.78 4.06 -7.75
C ASP A 154 -7.35 5.38 -8.42
N ASP A 155 -7.29 6.47 -7.65
CA ASP A 155 -6.77 7.77 -8.12
C ASP A 155 -5.30 7.63 -8.58
N SER A 156 -4.48 6.82 -7.89
CA SER A 156 -3.08 6.53 -8.24
C SER A 156 -2.94 5.77 -9.56
N VAL A 157 -3.76 4.77 -9.79
CA VAL A 157 -3.83 4.07 -11.09
C VAL A 157 -4.24 5.05 -12.19
N GLY A 158 -5.23 5.91 -11.91
CA GLY A 158 -5.67 6.98 -12.81
C GLY A 158 -4.52 7.90 -13.22
N ALA A 159 -3.65 8.28 -12.28
CA ALA A 159 -2.48 9.13 -12.55
C ALA A 159 -1.46 8.47 -13.48
N VAL A 160 -1.18 7.17 -13.28
CA VAL A 160 -0.27 6.41 -14.15
C VAL A 160 -0.84 6.29 -15.56
N LEU A 161 -2.14 5.98 -15.70
CA LEU A 161 -2.81 5.92 -16.99
C LEU A 161 -2.83 7.28 -17.70
N ALA A 162 -3.06 8.37 -16.96
CA ALA A 162 -2.98 9.72 -17.49
C ALA A 162 -1.58 10.03 -18.03
N LYS A 163 -0.52 9.65 -17.30
CA LYS A 163 0.85 9.85 -17.74
C LYS A 163 1.18 9.09 -19.03
N LEU A 164 0.75 7.84 -19.17
CA LEU A 164 0.90 7.08 -20.42
C LEU A 164 0.23 7.78 -21.60
N ARG A 165 -0.98 8.34 -21.38
CA ARG A 165 -1.73 9.10 -22.40
C ARG A 165 -1.02 10.40 -22.78
N GLU A 166 -0.58 11.17 -21.79
CA GLU A 166 0.14 12.42 -21.98
C GLU A 166 1.47 12.23 -22.72
N SER A 167 2.15 11.11 -22.48
CA SER A 167 3.39 10.73 -23.17
C SER A 167 3.14 10.09 -24.56
N GLY A 168 1.88 9.94 -24.98
CA GLY A 168 1.55 9.31 -26.27
C GLY A 168 1.83 7.81 -26.33
N LEU A 169 1.95 7.14 -25.19
CA LEU A 169 2.32 5.71 -25.09
C LEU A 169 1.11 4.78 -24.94
N GLU A 170 -0.10 5.32 -24.67
CA GLU A 170 -1.29 4.54 -24.33
C GLU A 170 -1.60 3.46 -25.37
N ASP A 171 -1.59 3.81 -26.67
CA ASP A 171 -1.95 2.90 -27.77
C ASP A 171 -0.90 1.81 -28.04
N ASN A 172 0.31 1.97 -27.49
CA ASN A 172 1.42 1.03 -27.66
C ASN A 172 1.88 0.38 -26.34
N THR A 173 1.04 0.42 -25.30
CA THR A 173 1.32 -0.15 -23.99
C THR A 173 0.30 -1.23 -23.63
N LEU A 174 0.77 -2.43 -23.37
CA LEU A 174 -0.07 -3.50 -22.85
C LEU A 174 -0.11 -3.39 -21.32
N ILE A 175 -1.31 -3.26 -20.75
CA ILE A 175 -1.52 -3.07 -19.32
C ILE A 175 -2.23 -4.29 -18.73
N PHE A 176 -1.64 -4.87 -17.67
CA PHE A 176 -2.26 -5.90 -16.85
C PHE A 176 -2.59 -5.30 -15.48
N PHE A 177 -3.85 -5.38 -15.07
CA PHE A 177 -4.28 -5.04 -13.72
C PHE A 177 -4.83 -6.29 -13.03
N LEU A 178 -4.25 -6.65 -11.89
CA LEU A 178 -4.63 -7.85 -11.16
C LEU A 178 -4.42 -7.69 -9.66
N SER A 179 -5.14 -8.45 -8.87
CA SER A 179 -4.84 -8.68 -7.47
C SER A 179 -3.97 -9.92 -7.32
N ASP A 180 -3.00 -9.89 -6.41
CA ASP A 180 -2.14 -11.04 -6.10
C ASP A 180 -2.93 -12.18 -5.44
N ASN A 181 -3.95 -11.85 -4.63
CA ASN A 181 -4.86 -12.79 -3.97
C ASN A 181 -6.17 -12.10 -3.56
N GLY A 182 -7.12 -12.88 -3.07
CA GLY A 182 -8.36 -12.36 -2.48
C GLY A 182 -8.12 -11.72 -1.11
N GLY A 183 -9.01 -10.84 -0.71
CA GLY A 183 -8.96 -10.19 0.60
C GLY A 183 -9.48 -11.10 1.73
N PRO A 184 -9.03 -10.90 2.99
CA PRO A 184 -9.48 -11.65 4.16
C PRO A 184 -10.90 -11.19 4.59
N THR A 185 -11.90 -11.81 4.03
CA THR A 185 -13.31 -11.39 4.16
C THR A 185 -13.86 -11.53 5.58
N ARG A 186 -13.30 -12.42 6.40
CA ARG A 186 -13.74 -12.65 7.79
C ARG A 186 -13.06 -11.72 8.79
N GLU A 187 -11.80 -11.46 8.60
CA GLU A 187 -10.95 -10.66 9.50
C GLU A 187 -10.97 -9.16 9.16
N LEU A 188 -11.06 -8.85 7.89
CA LEU A 188 -11.16 -7.50 7.36
C LEU A 188 -12.46 -7.30 6.62
N THR A 189 -12.77 -6.11 6.20
CA THR A 189 -14.05 -5.75 5.59
C THR A 189 -14.10 -5.91 4.07
N SER A 190 -13.16 -6.65 3.51
CA SER A 190 -13.10 -6.94 2.08
C SER A 190 -14.24 -7.87 1.63
N SER A 191 -14.54 -7.86 0.34
CA SER A 191 -15.47 -8.80 -0.28
C SER A 191 -14.87 -9.30 -1.59
N ASN A 192 -14.90 -10.61 -1.79
CA ASN A 192 -14.43 -11.23 -3.04
C ASN A 192 -15.59 -11.49 -4.01
N LEU A 193 -16.82 -11.08 -3.68
CA LEU A 193 -17.97 -11.24 -4.57
C LEU A 193 -17.80 -10.46 -5.88
N PRO A 194 -18.22 -11.02 -7.03
CA PRO A 194 -18.93 -12.29 -7.21
C PRO A 194 -18.04 -13.53 -7.27
N LEU A 195 -16.74 -13.41 -7.07
CA LEU A 195 -15.80 -14.52 -7.07
C LEU A 195 -15.89 -15.34 -5.78
N ARG A 196 -15.34 -16.55 -5.80
CA ARG A 196 -15.25 -17.44 -4.64
C ARG A 196 -13.94 -17.20 -3.89
N GLY A 197 -13.95 -17.54 -2.61
CA GLY A 197 -12.79 -17.51 -1.75
C GLY A 197 -12.94 -16.58 -0.54
N SER A 198 -12.19 -16.86 0.49
CA SER A 198 -12.12 -16.13 1.75
C SER A 198 -10.67 -16.12 2.24
#